data_55963399cdca037a3ed2b6458489aea6
#
_entry.id   55963399cdca037a3ed2b6458489aea6
#
_cell.length_a   1.000
_cell.length_b   1.000
_cell.length_c   1.000
_cell.angle_alpha   90.00
_cell.angle_beta   90.00
_cell.angle_gamma   90.00
#
_symmetry.space_group_name_H-M   'P 1'
#
loop_
_entity.id
_entity.type
_entity.pdbx_description
1 polymer ?
#
loop_
_entity_poly.entity_id
_entity_poly.type
_entity_poly.pdbx_seq_one_letter_code
_entity_poly.pdbx_strand_id
1 'polypeptide(L)'
;MSDKDTTITGVTFPIPKQYMHRFFSGGKTVFVKPATVFKELRRGMQLVFYQSHEDTGYVGEATIKRILIAEDPLTFYDTYGDAIFLTRDEMIAYLENQERWKAVRVRDRGKKGNESRKRNWIALELESIRAYEAVRKPERFVPVGGQYLRD
;
A
#
# COMPACT_ATOMS: atom_id res chain seq x y z
N MET A 1 -6.82 -29.79 -6.59
CA MET A 1 -6.97 -29.32 -6.53
C MET A 1 -6.43 -28.20 -6.84
N SER A 2 -6.79 -27.76 -7.19
CA SER A 2 -6.31 -26.72 -7.75
C SER A 2 -5.97 -25.68 -6.89
N ASP A 3 -6.40 -25.67 -5.80
CA ASP A 3 -6.11 -24.65 -5.01
C ASP A 3 -4.77 -24.53 -4.76
N LYS A 4 -4.06 -25.53 -4.77
CA LYS A 4 -2.78 -25.43 -4.51
C LYS A 4 -2.11 -24.60 -5.43
N ASP A 5 -2.59 -24.40 -6.55
CA ASP A 5 -1.83 -23.67 -7.50
C ASP A 5 -1.94 -22.21 -7.29
N THR A 6 -2.67 -21.78 -6.31
CA THR A 6 -2.84 -20.36 -6.10
C THR A 6 -2.18 -19.92 -4.81
N THR A 7 -1.05 -20.54 -4.50
CA THR A 7 -0.31 -20.10 -3.31
C THR A 7 0.08 -18.65 -3.43
N ILE A 8 -0.21 -17.88 -2.42
CA ILE A 8 0.11 -16.46 -2.41
C ILE A 8 1.58 -16.29 -2.06
N THR A 9 2.34 -15.62 -2.91
CA THR A 9 3.75 -15.40 -2.69
C THR A 9 4.05 -13.96 -2.33
N GLY A 10 3.12 -13.06 -2.51
CA GLY A 10 3.36 -11.67 -2.22
C GLY A 10 2.21 -10.79 -2.64
N VAL A 11 2.50 -9.53 -2.85
CA VAL A 11 1.48 -8.54 -3.17
C VAL A 11 2.08 -7.45 -4.05
N THR A 12 1.24 -6.79 -4.83
CA THR A 12 1.66 -5.61 -5.55
C THR A 12 0.65 -4.51 -5.29
N PHE A 13 1.14 -3.28 -5.11
CA PHE A 13 0.31 -2.12 -4.87
C PHE A 13 0.70 -1.01 -5.82
N PRO A 14 -0.26 -0.29 -6.38
CA PRO A 14 0.05 0.87 -7.22
C PRO A 14 0.53 2.01 -6.35
N ILE A 15 1.63 2.59 -6.75
CA ILE A 15 2.20 3.75 -6.06
C ILE A 15 2.47 4.79 -7.14
N PRO A 16 2.01 6.03 -6.98
CA PRO A 16 2.25 7.06 -7.98
C PRO A 16 3.73 7.28 -8.20
N LYS A 17 4.11 7.53 -9.43
CA LYS A 17 5.50 7.71 -9.79
C LYS A 17 6.20 8.74 -8.93
N GLN A 18 5.50 9.80 -8.55
CA GLN A 18 6.11 10.86 -7.79
C GLN A 18 6.64 10.40 -6.43
N TYR A 19 6.14 9.28 -5.89
CA TYR A 19 6.62 8.77 -4.62
C TYR A 19 7.60 7.62 -4.77
N MET A 20 7.71 7.07 -5.97
CA MET A 20 8.48 5.84 -6.15
C MET A 20 9.95 6.02 -5.80
N HIS A 21 10.54 7.17 -6.13
CA HIS A 21 11.94 7.40 -5.86
C HIS A 21 12.25 7.36 -4.36
N ARG A 22 11.26 7.58 -3.53
CA ARG A 22 11.48 7.59 -2.09
C ARG A 22 11.94 6.23 -1.60
N PHE A 23 11.47 5.17 -2.25
CA PHE A 23 11.91 3.83 -1.88
C PHE A 23 13.25 3.48 -2.48
N PHE A 24 13.51 3.86 -3.72
CA PHE A 24 14.71 3.40 -4.40
C PHE A 24 15.94 4.26 -4.13
N SER A 25 15.76 5.55 -3.96
CA SER A 25 16.91 6.41 -3.70
C SER A 25 16.73 7.23 -2.44
N GLY A 26 15.56 7.33 -1.90
CA GLY A 26 15.30 8.16 -0.74
C GLY A 26 15.44 7.47 0.60
N GLY A 27 15.73 6.18 0.61
CA GLY A 27 15.96 5.47 1.85
C GLY A 27 14.72 5.11 2.66
N LYS A 28 13.53 5.27 2.07
CA LYS A 28 12.30 4.93 2.78
C LYS A 28 12.06 3.43 2.70
N THR A 29 11.64 2.84 3.81
CA THR A 29 11.48 1.40 3.87
C THR A 29 10.11 0.96 4.36
N VAL A 30 9.19 1.87 4.64
CA VAL A 30 7.90 1.49 5.16
C VAL A 30 6.78 2.02 4.27
N PHE A 31 5.95 1.12 3.80
CA PHE A 31 4.79 1.45 2.98
C PHE A 31 3.54 1.33 3.85
N VAL A 32 2.67 2.32 3.80
CA VAL A 32 1.49 2.36 4.65
C VAL A 32 0.26 2.55 3.78
N LYS A 33 -0.81 1.83 4.06
CA LYS A 33 -2.06 2.00 3.32
C LYS A 33 -3.22 1.47 4.15
N PRO A 34 -4.45 1.81 3.79
CA PRO A 34 -5.59 1.21 4.46
C PRO A 34 -5.59 -0.29 4.27
N ALA A 35 -5.85 -1.03 5.35
CA ALA A 35 -5.85 -2.47 5.29
C ALA A 35 -7.25 -2.95 5.01
N THR A 36 -7.53 -3.33 3.80
CA THR A 36 -8.85 -3.78 3.46
C THR A 36 -8.94 -5.27 3.34
N VAL A 37 -8.18 -5.85 2.45
CA VAL A 37 -8.35 -7.26 2.15
C VAL A 37 -7.10 -8.09 2.21
N PHE A 38 -6.00 -7.57 2.69
CA PHE A 38 -4.75 -8.31 2.59
C PHE A 38 -4.43 -9.06 3.88
N LYS A 39 -5.35 -9.92 4.28
CA LYS A 39 -5.17 -10.70 5.49
C LYS A 39 -4.19 -11.83 5.35
N GLU A 40 -3.87 -12.20 4.10
CA GLU A 40 -2.97 -13.32 3.87
C GLU A 40 -1.51 -12.92 3.83
N LEU A 41 -1.19 -11.66 3.96
CA LEU A 41 0.20 -11.25 3.89
C LEU A 41 0.97 -11.72 5.12
N ARG A 42 2.22 -12.13 4.91
CA ARG A 42 3.08 -12.58 5.99
C ARG A 42 4.49 -12.10 5.78
N ARG A 43 5.25 -12.06 6.84
CA ARG A 43 6.66 -11.73 6.74
C ARG A 43 7.32 -12.68 5.77
N GLY A 44 8.26 -12.20 5.02
CA GLY A 44 9.00 -13.00 4.06
C GLY A 44 8.40 -13.00 2.67
N MET A 45 7.17 -12.51 2.53
CA MET A 45 6.56 -12.44 1.21
C MET A 45 7.13 -11.28 0.44
N GLN A 46 6.97 -11.32 -0.89
CA GLN A 46 7.48 -10.31 -1.77
C GLN A 46 6.49 -9.18 -1.96
N LEU A 47 6.98 -7.96 -2.07
CA LEU A 47 6.16 -6.84 -2.48
C LEU A 47 6.74 -6.35 -3.79
N VAL A 48 5.94 -6.26 -4.85
CA VAL A 48 6.39 -5.75 -6.13
C VAL A 48 5.79 -4.35 -6.28
N PHE A 49 6.66 -3.39 -6.58
CA PHE A 49 6.22 -2.01 -6.74
C PHE A 49 5.64 -1.81 -8.13
N TYR A 50 4.38 -1.37 -8.18
CA TYR A 50 3.70 -1.08 -9.45
C TYR A 50 3.59 0.44 -9.54
N GLN A 51 4.26 1.02 -10.53
CA GLN A 51 4.27 2.46 -10.72
C GLN A 51 3.03 2.87 -11.48
N SER A 52 2.29 3.80 -10.93
CA SER A 52 1.08 4.27 -11.58
C SER A 52 1.24 5.69 -12.04
N HIS A 53 0.30 6.16 -12.83
CA HIS A 53 0.24 7.51 -13.39
C HIS A 53 1.14 7.74 -14.58
N GLU A 54 2.44 7.52 -14.49
CA GLU A 54 3.34 7.68 -15.60
C GLU A 54 4.25 6.49 -15.68
N ASP A 55 4.67 6.10 -16.86
CA ASP A 55 5.57 4.97 -17.07
C ASP A 55 5.08 3.77 -16.28
N THR A 56 3.81 3.46 -16.46
CA THR A 56 3.12 2.47 -15.66
C THR A 56 3.68 1.06 -15.85
N GLY A 57 3.86 0.36 -14.74
CA GLY A 57 4.34 -1.01 -14.78
C GLY A 57 5.09 -1.37 -13.52
N TYR A 58 5.63 -2.58 -13.46
CA TYR A 58 6.39 -3.02 -12.31
C TYR A 58 7.79 -2.42 -12.40
N VAL A 59 8.24 -1.79 -11.34
CA VAL A 59 9.51 -1.07 -11.34
C VAL A 59 10.51 -1.57 -10.31
N GLY A 60 10.12 -2.50 -9.45
CA GLY A 60 11.04 -3.02 -8.44
C GLY A 60 10.37 -3.96 -7.50
N GLU A 61 11.10 -4.42 -6.52
CA GLU A 61 10.56 -5.37 -5.56
C GLU A 61 11.25 -5.25 -4.21
N ALA A 62 10.65 -5.82 -3.19
CA ALA A 62 11.20 -5.83 -1.85
C ALA A 62 10.67 -7.06 -1.12
N THR A 63 11.22 -7.33 0.05
CA THR A 63 10.71 -8.41 0.90
C THR A 63 10.06 -7.77 2.11
N ILE A 64 8.93 -8.31 2.52
CA ILE A 64 8.20 -7.80 3.68
C ILE A 64 8.90 -8.32 4.94
N LYS A 65 9.42 -7.41 5.74
CA LYS A 65 10.14 -7.76 6.93
C LYS A 65 9.24 -7.80 8.15
N ARG A 66 8.28 -6.92 8.22
CA ARG A 66 7.38 -6.85 9.37
C ARG A 66 6.06 -6.21 8.94
N ILE A 67 4.98 -6.60 9.57
CA ILE A 67 3.67 -6.07 9.28
C ILE A 67 3.07 -5.56 10.58
N LEU A 68 2.64 -4.30 10.59
CA LEU A 68 1.95 -3.73 11.74
C LEU A 68 0.56 -3.27 11.30
N ILE A 69 -0.41 -3.37 12.18
CA ILE A 69 -1.78 -2.95 11.90
C ILE A 69 -2.22 -2.03 13.01
N ALA A 70 -2.87 -0.94 12.67
CA ALA A 70 -3.38 0.02 13.65
C ALA A 70 -4.58 0.75 13.09
N GLU A 71 -5.42 1.25 13.98
CA GLU A 71 -6.56 2.03 13.53
C GLU A 71 -6.15 3.42 13.12
N ASP A 72 -5.15 3.98 13.77
CA ASP A 72 -4.69 5.33 13.48
C ASP A 72 -3.31 5.24 12.84
N PRO A 73 -3.19 5.56 11.55
CA PRO A 73 -1.90 5.43 10.88
C PRO A 73 -0.84 6.37 11.40
N LEU A 74 -1.22 7.41 12.13
CA LEU A 74 -0.22 8.32 12.68
C LEU A 74 0.61 7.64 13.76
N THR A 75 0.08 6.57 14.38
CA THR A 75 0.86 5.86 15.38
C THR A 75 2.05 5.13 14.78
N PHE A 76 2.04 4.85 13.46
CA PHE A 76 3.18 4.20 12.84
C PHE A 76 4.41 5.11 12.88
N TYR A 77 4.23 6.42 12.96
CA TYR A 77 5.35 7.35 13.01
C TYR A 77 6.09 7.27 14.35
N ASP A 78 5.44 6.75 15.38
CA ASP A 78 6.12 6.53 16.65
C ASP A 78 7.09 5.36 16.55
N THR A 79 6.79 4.39 15.71
CA THR A 79 7.65 3.23 15.53
C THR A 79 8.69 3.43 14.45
N TYR A 80 8.29 4.00 13.32
CA TYR A 80 9.15 4.07 12.15
C TYR A 80 9.68 5.45 11.80
N GLY A 81 9.03 6.50 12.28
CA GLY A 81 9.51 7.86 12.02
C GLY A 81 9.66 8.14 10.54
N ASP A 82 10.84 8.61 10.18
CA ASP A 82 11.10 9.02 8.81
C ASP A 82 11.24 7.87 7.83
N ALA A 83 11.21 6.63 8.29
CA ALA A 83 11.32 5.51 7.35
C ALA A 83 10.04 5.32 6.53
N ILE A 84 8.92 5.94 6.96
CA ILE A 84 7.66 5.82 6.22
C ILE A 84 7.73 6.68 4.97
N PHE A 85 7.25 6.14 3.85
CA PHE A 85 7.39 6.79 2.55
C PHE A 85 6.62 8.11 2.43
N LEU A 86 5.62 8.33 3.28
CA LEU A 86 4.94 9.61 3.33
C LEU A 86 5.40 10.33 4.60
N THR A 87 5.54 11.64 4.54
CA THR A 87 5.84 12.38 5.75
C THR A 87 4.59 12.42 6.61
N ARG A 88 4.76 12.74 7.88
CA ARG A 88 3.64 12.82 8.79
C ARG A 88 2.65 13.87 8.32
N ASP A 89 3.13 15.00 7.81
CA ASP A 89 2.24 16.05 7.30
C ASP A 89 1.47 15.57 6.07
N GLU A 90 2.12 14.78 5.22
CA GLU A 90 1.43 14.24 4.05
C GLU A 90 0.33 13.26 4.50
N MET A 91 0.60 12.48 5.52
CA MET A 91 -0.40 11.55 6.02
C MET A 91 -1.58 12.31 6.62
N ILE A 92 -1.32 13.37 7.35
CA ILE A 92 -2.38 14.18 7.93
C ILE A 92 -3.26 14.77 6.83
N ALA A 93 -2.62 15.29 5.77
CA ALA A 93 -3.37 15.86 4.66
C ALA A 93 -4.22 14.80 3.96
N TYR A 94 -3.68 13.60 3.81
CA TYR A 94 -4.42 12.52 3.18
C TYR A 94 -5.64 12.13 4.01
N LEU A 95 -5.49 12.07 5.33
CA LEU A 95 -6.60 11.73 6.19
C LEU A 95 -7.67 12.82 6.16
N GLU A 96 -7.27 14.07 6.10
CA GLU A 96 -8.23 15.15 6.03
C GLU A 96 -9.02 15.10 4.72
N ASN A 97 -8.35 14.77 3.64
CA ASN A 97 -9.04 14.63 2.37
C ASN A 97 -10.04 13.49 2.41
N GLN A 98 -9.69 12.41 3.06
CA GLN A 98 -10.62 11.29 3.17
C GLN A 98 -11.86 11.67 3.96
N GLU A 99 -11.70 12.46 5.00
CA GLU A 99 -12.84 12.89 5.78
C GLU A 99 -13.77 13.76 4.95
N ARG A 100 -13.23 14.62 4.13
CA ARG A 100 -14.04 15.44 3.29
C ARG A 100 -14.83 14.61 2.31
N TRP A 101 -14.20 13.62 1.71
CA TRP A 101 -14.89 12.78 0.76
C TRP A 101 -15.98 11.95 1.41
N LYS A 102 -15.76 11.50 2.62
CA LYS A 102 -16.77 10.77 3.34
C LYS A 102 -17.98 11.65 3.61
N ALA A 103 -17.75 12.88 4.02
CA ALA A 103 -18.83 13.79 4.31
C ALA A 103 -19.68 14.06 3.06
N VAL A 104 -19.03 14.24 1.93
CA VAL A 104 -19.75 14.47 0.69
C VAL A 104 -20.58 13.26 0.31
N ARG A 105 -20.02 12.07 0.44
CA ARG A 105 -20.76 10.88 0.10
C ARG A 105 -21.95 10.66 0.97
N VAL A 106 -21.82 10.90 2.25
CA VAL A 106 -22.90 10.70 3.16
C VAL A 106 -24.03 11.66 2.83
N ARG A 107 -23.66 12.91 2.53
CA ARG A 107 -24.64 13.88 2.22
C ARG A 107 -25.38 13.53 0.94
N ASP A 108 -24.66 13.11 -0.07
CA ASP A 108 -25.25 12.76 -1.32
C ASP A 108 -26.21 11.61 -1.19
N ARG A 109 -25.90 10.65 -0.35
CA ARG A 109 -26.74 9.51 -0.23
C ARG A 109 -27.82 9.70 0.79
N GLY A 110 -27.69 10.76 1.51
CA GLY A 110 -28.66 10.97 2.51
C GLY A 110 -28.78 9.87 3.49
N LYS A 111 -27.95 9.07 3.75
CA LYS A 111 -28.10 7.98 4.41
C LYS A 111 -27.55 7.77 5.54
N LYS A 112 -27.77 7.13 6.12
CA LYS A 112 -27.47 6.77 7.13
C LYS A 112 -26.46 6.18 7.27
N GLY A 113 -26.04 6.28 7.62
CA GLY A 113 -25.31 5.76 7.79
C GLY A 113 -24.52 5.22 8.44
N ASN A 114 -24.13 4.72 8.33
CA ASN A 114 -23.42 3.96 8.73
C ASN A 114 -22.25 4.41 8.99
N GLU A 115 -22.01 4.53 9.74
CA GLU A 115 -21.04 4.93 10.09
C GLU A 115 -19.95 4.47 9.78
N SER A 116 -19.31 4.85 9.82
CA SER A 116 -18.15 4.55 9.48
C SER A 116 -17.55 3.62 10.27
N ARG A 117 -17.39 2.47 9.92
CA ARG A 117 -16.58 1.69 10.55
C ARG A 117 -15.26 2.17 10.38
N LYS A 118 -14.47 2.26 11.33
CA LYS A 118 -13.10 2.61 11.24
C LYS A 118 -12.37 1.52 10.56
N ARG A 119 -11.56 1.85 9.59
CA ARG A 119 -10.76 0.86 8.93
C ARG A 119 -9.43 0.80 9.58
N ASN A 120 -8.85 -0.36 9.64
CA ASN A 120 -7.48 -0.50 10.07
C ASN A 120 -6.53 -0.06 8.97
N TRP A 121 -5.35 0.30 9.34
CA TRP A 121 -4.26 0.63 8.42
C TRP A 121 -3.15 -0.38 8.62
N ILE A 122 -2.39 -0.61 7.57
CA ILE A 122 -1.32 -1.58 7.60
C ILE A 122 -0.02 -0.90 7.24
N ALA A 123 1.04 -1.20 7.96
CA ALA A 123 2.37 -0.73 7.63
C ALA A 123 3.22 -1.95 7.30
N LEU A 124 3.84 -1.91 6.13
CA LEU A 124 4.70 -2.98 5.68
C LEU A 124 6.13 -2.48 5.73
N GLU A 125 6.91 -3.01 6.65
CA GLU A 125 8.32 -2.67 6.73
C GLU A 125 9.05 -3.56 5.73
N LEU A 126 9.85 -2.96 4.87
CA LEU A 126 10.45 -3.65 3.74
C LEU A 126 11.95 -3.74 3.88
N GLU A 127 12.53 -4.77 3.27
CA GLU A 127 13.98 -4.92 3.21
C GLU A 127 14.33 -5.41 1.83
N SER A 128 15.58 -5.37 1.48
CA SER A 128 16.06 -5.83 0.18
C SER A 128 15.34 -5.12 -0.97
N ILE A 129 15.13 -3.83 -0.83
CA ILE A 129 14.45 -3.06 -1.87
C ILE A 129 15.36 -2.94 -3.07
N ARG A 130 14.83 -3.29 -4.26
CA ARG A 130 15.64 -3.32 -5.45
C ARG A 130 14.84 -2.83 -6.64
N ALA A 131 15.37 -1.87 -7.37
CA ALA A 131 14.73 -1.36 -8.56
C ALA A 131 15.07 -2.25 -9.75
N TYR A 132 14.11 -2.44 -10.65
CA TYR A 132 14.37 -3.18 -11.89
C TYR A 132 15.07 -2.27 -12.86
N GLU A 133 15.81 -2.85 -13.80
CA GLU A 133 16.51 -2.05 -14.78
C GLU A 133 15.56 -1.39 -15.75
N ALA A 134 14.42 -1.98 -15.99
CA ALA A 134 13.43 -1.41 -16.89
C ALA A 134 12.05 -1.71 -16.37
N VAL A 135 11.10 -0.89 -16.75
CA VAL A 135 9.72 -1.09 -16.35
C VAL A 135 9.19 -2.36 -17.01
N ARG A 136 8.52 -3.20 -16.24
CA ARG A 136 7.95 -4.45 -16.75
C ARG A 136 6.45 -4.33 -16.74
N LYS A 137 5.83 -4.62 -17.88
CA LYS A 137 4.39 -4.50 -17.97
C LYS A 137 3.71 -5.72 -17.38
N PRO A 138 2.64 -5.53 -16.59
CA PRO A 138 1.93 -6.67 -16.05
C PRO A 138 1.09 -7.34 -17.12
N GLU A 139 0.84 -8.61 -16.96
CA GLU A 139 0.01 -9.31 -17.93
C GLU A 139 -1.45 -8.98 -17.69
N ARG A 140 -1.81 -8.60 -16.52
CA ARG A 140 -3.18 -8.29 -16.21
C ARG A 140 -3.28 -6.95 -15.53
N PHE A 141 -4.46 -6.38 -15.59
CA PHE A 141 -4.70 -5.09 -14.96
C PHE A 141 -4.41 -5.19 -13.46
N VAL A 142 -3.75 -4.18 -12.90
CA VAL A 142 -3.48 -4.11 -11.49
C VAL A 142 -4.49 -3.15 -10.86
N PRO A 143 -5.37 -3.63 -9.98
CA PRO A 143 -6.40 -2.77 -9.41
C PRO A 143 -5.81 -1.70 -8.48
N VAL A 144 -6.54 -0.63 -8.30
CA VAL A 144 -6.11 0.47 -7.46
C VAL A 144 -5.77 0.00 -6.05
N GLY A 145 -6.50 -0.93 -5.51
CA GLY A 145 -6.24 -1.42 -4.16
C GLY A 145 -5.11 -2.41 -4.06
N GLY A 146 -4.51 -2.77 -5.18
CA GLY A 146 -3.45 -3.78 -5.19
C GLY A 146 -4.01 -5.17 -5.39
N GLN A 147 -3.13 -6.13 -5.48
CA GLN A 147 -3.56 -7.52 -5.63
C GLN A 147 -2.48 -8.46 -5.13
N TYR A 148 -2.88 -9.66 -4.74
CA TYR A 148 -1.93 -10.68 -4.35
C TYR A 148 -1.18 -11.20 -5.57
N LEU A 149 0.06 -11.58 -5.33
CA LEU A 149 0.85 -12.28 -6.34
C LEU A 149 0.75 -13.77 -6.03
N ARG A 150 0.59 -14.57 -7.05
CA ARG A 150 0.44 -16.00 -6.86
C ARG A 150 1.39 -16.77 -7.74
N ASP A 151 1.67 -17.95 -7.29
CA ASP A 151 2.55 -18.81 -8.06
C ASP A 151 1.90 -19.29 -9.31
#